data_8b91a04c1d327e1780b316a5ee19e544
#
_entry.id   8b91a04c1d327e1780b316a5ee19e544
#
_cell.length_a   1.000
_cell.length_b   1.000
_cell.length_c   1.000
_cell.angle_alpha   90.00
_cell.angle_beta   90.00
_cell.angle_gamma   90.00
#
_symmetry.space_group_name_H-M   'P 1'
#
loop_
_entity.id
_entity.type
_entity.pdbx_description
1 polymer ?
#
loop_
_entity_poly.entity_id
_entity_poly.type
_entity_poly.pdbx_seq_one_letter_code
_entity_poly.pdbx_strand_id
1 'polypeptide(L)'
;GADAVYVGFRDQTNARAFPGLNFTEADLRAGIAYAHARRRLVYVALNTYPGPARFGHWQAAVDRAAALGVDAIICADMGVLDYAARHHPDLPRHLSVQGSATTHAALRYYRERFGIVRAVLPRVLSIQQVERLCEQDIVPIEVFAFGSLCIMVEGRCQLSSYVTGASPNRHGVCSPAKFVRWDEEPGGVRRVSLNDRLIDRFTPDEPAGYPTVCKGRYDVAGEVFHALEEPTSLNTLELLPRLRAAGVVALKIEGRQRGQAYVASVTRTWRAALDRLAARPDAWCADPQWQRELARHAEGHQTTLGPYHRSWH
;
A
#
# COMPACT_ATOMS: atom_id res chain seq x y z
N GLY A 1 4.09 4.03 -17.50
CA GLY A 1 3.42 5.33 -17.31
C GLY A 1 3.62 5.93 -15.91
N ALA A 2 4.20 5.20 -14.95
CA ALA A 2 4.51 5.75 -13.63
C ALA A 2 5.63 6.79 -13.69
N ASP A 3 5.55 7.82 -12.83
CA ASP A 3 6.62 8.81 -12.67
C ASP A 3 7.68 8.34 -11.67
N ALA A 4 7.26 7.49 -10.72
CA ALA A 4 8.12 6.85 -9.74
C ALA A 4 7.72 5.39 -9.52
N VAL A 5 8.69 4.57 -9.14
CA VAL A 5 8.48 3.21 -8.66
C VAL A 5 9.00 3.08 -7.24
N TYR A 6 8.36 2.27 -6.41
CA TYR A 6 8.89 1.94 -5.10
C TYR A 6 9.08 0.44 -4.94
N VAL A 7 10.19 0.09 -4.36
CA VAL A 7 10.67 -1.28 -4.18
C VAL A 7 11.13 -1.50 -2.73
N GLY A 8 11.57 -2.68 -2.39
CA GLY A 8 12.16 -2.97 -1.08
C GLY A 8 13.26 -4.01 -1.20
N PHE A 9 14.15 -4.05 -0.22
CA PHE A 9 15.17 -5.09 -0.13
C PHE A 9 14.56 -6.47 0.17
N ARG A 10 15.32 -7.53 -0.10
CA ARG A 10 14.95 -8.92 0.23
C ARG A 10 15.26 -9.27 1.69
N ASP A 11 14.91 -8.37 2.60
CA ASP A 11 15.20 -8.54 4.02
C ASP A 11 14.10 -7.95 4.92
N GLN A 12 14.31 -8.02 6.22
CA GLN A 12 13.34 -7.61 7.24
C GLN A 12 13.02 -6.12 7.26
N THR A 13 13.78 -5.28 6.56
CA THR A 13 13.52 -3.84 6.48
C THR A 13 12.33 -3.49 5.60
N ASN A 14 11.89 -4.43 4.78
CA ASN A 14 10.80 -4.32 3.83
C ASN A 14 9.60 -5.14 4.29
N ALA A 15 8.47 -4.51 4.54
CA ALA A 15 7.22 -5.17 4.93
C ALA A 15 6.65 -6.13 3.85
N ARG A 16 7.24 -6.20 2.67
CA ARG A 16 6.87 -7.13 1.58
C ARG A 16 8.05 -8.01 1.17
N ALA A 17 8.93 -8.34 2.12
CA ALA A 17 10.08 -9.22 1.92
C ALA A 17 9.66 -10.69 1.92
N PHE A 18 9.09 -11.17 0.84
CA PHE A 18 8.77 -12.59 0.65
C PHE A 18 9.39 -13.12 -0.66
N PRO A 19 9.59 -14.44 -0.78
CA PRO A 19 10.26 -15.03 -1.94
C PRO A 19 9.60 -14.68 -3.27
N GLY A 20 10.42 -14.41 -4.27
CA GLY A 20 10.00 -14.30 -5.67
C GLY A 20 9.61 -12.91 -6.18
N LEU A 21 9.39 -11.90 -5.31
CA LEU A 21 8.89 -10.59 -5.73
C LEU A 21 9.77 -9.39 -5.35
N ASN A 22 10.97 -9.65 -4.85
CA ASN A 22 11.91 -8.58 -4.50
C ASN A 22 13.21 -8.72 -5.30
N PHE A 23 13.92 -7.63 -5.42
CA PHE A 23 15.14 -7.49 -6.21
C PHE A 23 16.39 -7.80 -5.38
N THR A 24 17.40 -8.37 -6.01
CA THR A 24 18.76 -8.38 -5.46
C THR A 24 19.36 -6.96 -5.52
N GLU A 25 20.48 -6.72 -4.86
CA GLU A 25 21.15 -5.42 -4.97
C GLU A 25 21.63 -5.13 -6.41
N ALA A 26 22.09 -6.15 -7.12
CA ALA A 26 22.46 -6.03 -8.52
C ALA A 26 21.28 -5.64 -9.40
N ASP A 27 20.12 -6.31 -9.21
CA ASP A 27 18.88 -5.97 -9.92
C ASP A 27 18.42 -4.54 -9.61
N LEU A 28 18.51 -4.13 -8.33
CA LEU A 28 18.16 -2.77 -7.92
C LEU A 28 19.06 -1.73 -8.58
N ARG A 29 20.36 -1.95 -8.59
CA ARG A 29 21.32 -1.05 -9.25
C ARG A 29 21.01 -0.91 -10.74
N ALA A 30 20.78 -2.02 -11.42
CA ALA A 30 20.39 -2.01 -12.83
C ALA A 30 19.03 -1.32 -13.03
N GLY A 31 18.06 -1.59 -12.16
CA GLY A 31 16.72 -0.99 -12.18
C GLY A 31 16.74 0.52 -11.96
N ILE A 32 17.57 1.01 -11.04
CA ILE A 32 17.76 2.45 -10.79
C ILE A 32 18.34 3.12 -12.04
N ALA A 33 19.42 2.58 -12.58
CA ALA A 33 20.02 3.10 -13.81
C ALA A 33 19.03 3.13 -14.99
N TYR A 34 18.24 2.06 -15.15
CA TYR A 34 17.19 1.99 -16.16
C TYR A 34 16.09 3.04 -15.97
N ALA A 35 15.64 3.27 -14.74
CA ALA A 35 14.63 4.27 -14.41
C ALA A 35 15.16 5.70 -14.62
N HIS A 36 16.37 6.00 -14.13
CA HIS A 36 16.99 7.32 -14.26
C HIS A 36 17.24 7.70 -15.72
N ALA A 37 17.69 6.75 -16.55
CA ALA A 37 17.83 6.97 -18.01
C ALA A 37 16.51 7.36 -18.67
N ARG A 38 15.36 7.10 -18.03
CA ARG A 38 14.01 7.46 -18.47
C ARG A 38 13.39 8.59 -17.66
N ARG A 39 14.19 9.27 -16.85
CA ARG A 39 13.74 10.35 -15.93
C ARG A 39 12.62 9.89 -15.01
N ARG A 40 12.74 8.65 -14.48
CA ARG A 40 11.81 8.09 -13.50
C ARG A 40 12.51 7.89 -12.17
N LEU A 41 11.78 8.11 -11.09
CA LEU A 41 12.32 8.04 -9.74
C LEU A 41 12.18 6.63 -9.15
N VAL A 42 13.10 6.27 -8.27
CA VAL A 42 13.09 4.99 -7.55
C VAL A 42 13.17 5.24 -6.06
N TYR A 43 12.15 4.76 -5.32
CA TYR A 43 12.10 4.85 -3.87
C TYR A 43 12.31 3.48 -3.23
N VAL A 44 13.03 3.43 -2.10
CA VAL A 44 13.21 2.19 -1.33
C VAL A 44 12.40 2.24 -0.05
N ALA A 45 11.54 1.25 0.15
CA ALA A 45 10.73 1.10 1.35
C ALA A 45 11.53 0.38 2.45
N LEU A 46 11.83 1.11 3.52
CA LEU A 46 12.37 0.64 4.80
C LEU A 46 11.27 0.81 5.85
N ASN A 47 10.16 0.11 5.64
CA ASN A 47 8.89 0.42 6.28
C ASN A 47 8.45 -0.61 7.34
N THR A 48 9.38 -1.40 7.86
CA THR A 48 9.17 -2.25 9.03
C THR A 48 9.71 -1.58 10.29
N TYR A 49 9.35 -2.13 11.45
CA TYR A 49 9.82 -1.65 12.74
C TYR A 49 10.93 -2.57 13.28
N PRO A 50 12.12 -2.02 13.59
CA PRO A 50 13.22 -2.80 14.15
C PRO A 50 12.90 -3.31 15.54
N GLY A 51 13.34 -4.54 15.84
CA GLY A 51 13.45 -4.97 17.24
C GLY A 51 14.69 -4.35 17.89
N PRO A 52 14.69 -4.14 19.23
CA PRO A 52 15.77 -3.43 19.93
C PRO A 52 17.18 -3.99 19.66
N ALA A 53 17.31 -5.31 19.58
CA ALA A 53 18.61 -5.97 19.34
C ALA A 53 19.08 -5.96 17.88
N ARG A 54 18.28 -5.43 16.93
CA ARG A 54 18.56 -5.54 15.50
C ARG A 54 18.58 -4.19 14.77
N PHE A 55 18.59 -3.08 15.46
CA PHE A 55 18.52 -1.75 14.87
C PHE A 55 19.62 -1.49 13.83
N GLY A 56 20.85 -1.98 14.07
CA GLY A 56 21.97 -1.87 13.14
C GLY A 56 21.69 -2.40 11.73
N HIS A 57 20.78 -3.37 11.58
CA HIS A 57 20.39 -3.87 10.27
C HIS A 57 19.60 -2.81 9.46
N TRP A 58 18.76 -1.99 10.12
CA TRP A 58 18.04 -0.89 9.48
C TRP A 58 18.98 0.29 9.18
N GLN A 59 19.97 0.57 10.03
CA GLN A 59 21.02 1.55 9.75
C GLN A 59 21.77 1.18 8.48
N ALA A 60 22.28 -0.06 8.39
CA ALA A 60 22.94 -0.57 7.19
C ALA A 60 22.04 -0.54 5.94
N ALA A 61 20.72 -0.70 6.09
CA ALA A 61 19.79 -0.60 4.97
C ALA A 61 19.62 0.85 4.48
N VAL A 62 19.65 1.83 5.38
CA VAL A 62 19.67 3.26 5.02
C VAL A 62 20.96 3.59 4.28
N ASP A 63 22.14 3.16 4.80
CA ASP A 63 23.43 3.38 4.17
C ASP A 63 23.48 2.77 2.77
N ARG A 64 22.97 1.56 2.63
CA ARG A 64 22.87 0.84 1.34
C ARG A 64 21.95 1.57 0.35
N ALA A 65 20.80 2.08 0.80
CA ALA A 65 19.91 2.86 -0.05
C ALA A 65 20.57 4.14 -0.55
N ALA A 66 21.28 4.86 0.33
CA ALA A 66 22.05 6.05 -0.03
C ALA A 66 23.16 5.72 -1.06
N ALA A 67 23.93 4.66 -0.83
CA ALA A 67 25.01 4.23 -1.73
C ALA A 67 24.49 3.76 -3.11
N LEU A 68 23.27 3.27 -3.19
CA LEU A 68 22.62 2.91 -4.46
C LEU A 68 22.13 4.12 -5.26
N GLY A 69 22.08 5.31 -4.66
CA GLY A 69 21.60 6.52 -5.32
C GLY A 69 20.09 6.52 -5.57
N VAL A 70 19.31 5.98 -4.62
CA VAL A 70 17.85 6.04 -4.70
C VAL A 70 17.34 7.48 -4.50
N ASP A 71 16.21 7.82 -5.09
CA ASP A 71 15.65 9.17 -5.04
C ASP A 71 14.96 9.48 -3.70
N ALA A 72 14.54 8.47 -2.95
CA ALA A 72 14.04 8.62 -1.58
C ALA A 72 13.97 7.27 -0.87
N ILE A 73 13.91 7.31 0.46
CA ILE A 73 13.50 6.18 1.30
C ILE A 73 12.09 6.42 1.86
N ILE A 74 11.32 5.34 2.03
CA ILE A 74 9.98 5.38 2.61
C ILE A 74 10.06 4.67 3.97
N CYS A 75 10.00 5.42 5.08
CA CYS A 75 10.21 4.93 6.43
C CYS A 75 9.00 5.20 7.34
N ALA A 76 8.81 4.33 8.35
CA ALA A 76 7.78 4.49 9.37
C ALA A 76 8.38 4.65 10.77
N ASP A 77 9.47 3.96 11.06
CA ASP A 77 10.11 3.96 12.37
C ASP A 77 10.88 5.26 12.60
N MET A 78 10.64 5.89 13.76
CA MET A 78 11.26 7.18 14.11
C MET A 78 12.78 7.08 14.30
N GLY A 79 13.27 5.96 14.83
CA GLY A 79 14.73 5.75 14.97
C GLY A 79 15.43 5.63 13.63
N VAL A 80 14.79 4.96 12.65
CA VAL A 80 15.30 4.85 11.27
C VAL A 80 15.28 6.22 10.58
N LEU A 81 14.22 6.99 10.77
CA LEU A 81 14.12 8.36 10.24
C LEU A 81 15.17 9.29 10.84
N ASP A 82 15.39 9.21 12.17
CA ASP A 82 16.40 10.00 12.89
C ASP A 82 17.82 9.63 12.43
N TYR A 83 18.11 8.33 12.26
CA TYR A 83 19.38 7.87 11.71
C TYR A 83 19.63 8.43 10.30
N ALA A 84 18.63 8.29 9.42
CA ALA A 84 18.74 8.79 8.06
C ALA A 84 18.93 10.32 8.01
N ALA A 85 18.22 11.06 8.88
CA ALA A 85 18.33 12.50 8.95
C ALA A 85 19.75 12.98 9.39
N ARG A 86 20.40 12.23 10.29
CA ARG A 86 21.73 12.60 10.80
C ARG A 86 22.86 12.14 9.91
N HIS A 87 22.77 10.95 9.32
CA HIS A 87 23.89 10.34 8.58
C HIS A 87 23.80 10.53 7.07
N HIS A 88 22.58 10.75 6.56
CA HIS A 88 22.30 10.97 5.14
C HIS A 88 21.33 12.15 4.96
N PRO A 89 21.71 13.38 5.35
CA PRO A 89 20.81 14.54 5.33
C PRO A 89 20.25 14.82 3.93
N ASP A 90 21.01 14.56 2.88
CA ASP A 90 20.64 14.78 1.49
C ASP A 90 19.71 13.68 0.91
N LEU A 91 19.57 12.55 1.60
CA LEU A 91 18.66 11.47 1.17
C LEU A 91 17.21 11.83 1.51
N PRO A 92 16.34 12.07 0.54
CA PRO A 92 14.94 12.41 0.79
C PRO A 92 14.22 11.31 1.57
N ARG A 93 13.43 11.71 2.57
CA ARG A 93 12.66 10.83 3.46
C ARG A 93 11.18 11.04 3.26
N HIS A 94 10.48 9.99 2.83
CA HIS A 94 9.03 9.95 2.77
C HIS A 94 8.49 9.22 4.00
N LEU A 95 7.50 9.81 4.68
CA LEU A 95 6.82 9.13 5.75
C LEU A 95 5.92 8.03 5.17
N SER A 96 6.17 6.79 5.58
CA SER A 96 5.34 5.65 5.21
C SER A 96 3.92 5.78 5.80
N VAL A 97 2.95 5.25 5.11
CA VAL A 97 1.58 5.06 5.63
C VAL A 97 1.57 4.34 6.99
N GLN A 98 2.55 3.48 7.25
CA GLN A 98 2.70 2.78 8.54
C GLN A 98 3.08 3.71 9.70
N GLY A 99 3.53 4.94 9.44
CA GLY A 99 3.69 6.00 10.43
C GLY A 99 2.37 6.55 10.95
N SER A 100 1.25 6.22 10.30
CA SER A 100 -0.12 6.52 10.73
C SER A 100 -0.37 8.00 11.08
N ALA A 101 0.24 8.93 10.34
CA ALA A 101 0.05 10.36 10.54
C ALA A 101 -1.31 10.79 9.97
N THR A 102 -2.24 11.13 10.85
CA THR A 102 -3.62 11.51 10.52
C THR A 102 -3.94 12.97 10.87
N THR A 103 -2.99 13.68 11.46
CA THR A 103 -3.18 15.06 11.91
C THR A 103 -2.07 15.97 11.43
N HIS A 104 -2.37 17.26 11.30
CA HIS A 104 -1.37 18.28 10.97
C HIS A 104 -0.26 18.36 12.05
N ALA A 105 -0.58 18.14 13.31
CA ALA A 105 0.41 18.13 14.38
C ALA A 105 1.43 16.98 14.21
N ALA A 106 0.95 15.78 13.86
CA ALA A 106 1.84 14.64 13.56
C ALA A 106 2.73 14.91 12.34
N LEU A 107 2.14 15.45 11.26
CA LEU A 107 2.92 15.78 10.05
C LEU A 107 3.98 16.84 10.34
N ARG A 108 3.64 17.86 11.11
CA ARG A 108 4.59 18.91 11.54
C ARG A 108 5.72 18.33 12.36
N TYR A 109 5.42 17.49 13.36
CA TYR A 109 6.43 16.81 14.16
C TYR A 109 7.41 15.99 13.32
N TYR A 110 6.89 15.18 12.39
CA TYR A 110 7.74 14.38 11.50
C TYR A 110 8.60 15.27 10.59
N ARG A 111 8.04 16.37 10.07
CA ARG A 111 8.80 17.31 9.23
C ARG A 111 9.91 18.00 10.01
N GLU A 112 9.58 18.58 11.17
CA GLU A 112 10.53 19.35 11.98
C GLU A 112 11.62 18.46 12.59
N ARG A 113 11.24 17.27 13.06
CA ARG A 113 12.18 16.39 13.75
C ARG A 113 13.05 15.56 12.82
N PHE A 114 12.50 15.09 11.70
CA PHE A 114 13.17 14.13 10.82
C PHE A 114 13.36 14.64 9.39
N GLY A 115 12.91 15.82 9.07
CA GLY A 115 13.05 16.42 7.74
C GLY A 115 12.37 15.60 6.64
N ILE A 116 11.18 15.05 6.90
CA ILE A 116 10.43 14.38 5.83
C ILE A 116 10.03 15.38 4.76
N VAL A 117 10.09 14.95 3.50
CA VAL A 117 9.74 15.78 2.33
C VAL A 117 8.44 15.34 1.65
N ARG A 118 7.83 14.26 2.11
CA ARG A 118 6.53 13.75 1.66
C ARG A 118 5.92 12.84 2.74
N ALA A 119 4.59 12.83 2.82
CA ALA A 119 3.86 11.91 3.69
C ALA A 119 2.80 11.13 2.92
N VAL A 120 2.78 9.80 3.10
CA VAL A 120 1.72 8.92 2.60
C VAL A 120 0.64 8.82 3.66
N LEU A 121 -0.56 9.31 3.37
CA LEU A 121 -1.67 9.30 4.32
C LEU A 121 -2.29 7.90 4.46
N PRO A 122 -2.74 7.55 5.68
CA PRO A 122 -3.51 6.33 5.93
C PRO A 122 -4.84 6.31 5.18
N ARG A 123 -5.29 5.10 4.82
CA ARG A 123 -6.55 4.88 4.08
C ARG A 123 -7.82 4.98 4.95
N VAL A 124 -7.71 5.50 6.15
CA VAL A 124 -8.83 5.71 7.07
C VAL A 124 -9.43 7.12 7.00
N LEU A 125 -8.76 8.04 6.31
CA LEU A 125 -9.18 9.43 6.22
C LEU A 125 -10.26 9.63 5.17
N SER A 126 -11.26 10.44 5.50
CA SER A 126 -12.23 10.95 4.51
C SER A 126 -11.58 11.96 3.57
N ILE A 127 -12.21 12.20 2.43
CA ILE A 127 -11.69 13.18 1.47
C ILE A 127 -11.60 14.59 2.09
N GLN A 128 -12.56 14.97 2.92
CA GLN A 128 -12.53 16.26 3.63
C GLN A 128 -11.36 16.37 4.60
N GLN A 129 -11.00 15.27 5.27
CA GLN A 129 -9.83 15.24 6.16
C GLN A 129 -8.52 15.36 5.35
N VAL A 130 -8.43 14.72 4.19
CA VAL A 130 -7.29 14.88 3.27
C VAL A 130 -7.17 16.32 2.79
N GLU A 131 -8.26 16.94 2.36
CA GLU A 131 -8.29 18.35 1.94
C GLU A 131 -7.77 19.26 3.06
N ARG A 132 -8.26 19.10 4.29
CA ARG A 132 -7.81 19.90 5.45
C ARG A 132 -6.32 19.72 5.76
N LEU A 133 -5.78 18.51 5.55
CA LEU A 133 -4.35 18.27 5.75
C LEU A 133 -3.51 18.93 4.64
N CYS A 134 -3.98 18.93 3.41
CA CYS A 134 -3.32 19.61 2.29
C CYS A 134 -3.35 21.15 2.46
N GLU A 135 -4.47 21.74 2.92
CA GLU A 135 -4.61 23.17 3.18
C GLU A 135 -3.56 23.73 4.14
N GLN A 136 -3.03 22.91 5.04
CA GLN A 136 -1.99 23.33 5.99
C GLN A 136 -0.59 23.47 5.38
N ASP A 137 -0.38 22.97 4.17
CA ASP A 137 0.90 23.00 3.43
C ASP A 137 2.15 22.65 4.27
N ILE A 138 1.99 21.68 5.18
CA ILE A 138 3.08 21.25 6.06
C ILE A 138 4.11 20.44 5.29
N VAL A 139 3.65 19.48 4.50
CA VAL A 139 4.48 18.57 3.70
C VAL A 139 3.66 18.07 2.50
N PRO A 140 4.27 17.88 1.32
CA PRO A 140 3.63 17.26 0.17
C PRO A 140 2.93 15.94 0.52
N ILE A 141 1.67 15.81 0.13
CA ILE A 141 0.81 14.68 0.48
C ILE A 141 0.72 13.68 -0.67
N GLU A 142 0.91 12.40 -0.35
CA GLU A 142 0.66 11.26 -1.22
C GLU A 142 -0.51 10.44 -0.67
N VAL A 143 -1.44 10.01 -1.54
CA VAL A 143 -2.58 9.19 -1.16
C VAL A 143 -2.64 7.91 -2.00
N PHE A 144 -3.30 6.87 -1.47
CA PHE A 144 -3.55 5.66 -2.25
C PHE A 144 -4.62 5.92 -3.30
N ALA A 145 -4.32 5.54 -4.53
CA ALA A 145 -5.21 5.63 -5.68
C ALA A 145 -5.94 4.32 -5.96
N PHE A 146 -5.20 3.20 -5.89
CA PHE A 146 -5.73 1.88 -6.17
C PHE A 146 -5.00 0.80 -5.37
N GLY A 147 -5.75 -0.15 -4.81
CA GLY A 147 -5.21 -1.30 -4.09
C GLY A 147 -6.12 -1.82 -2.98
N SER A 148 -5.64 -2.78 -2.22
CA SER A 148 -6.37 -3.40 -1.11
C SER A 148 -6.74 -2.39 -0.03
N LEU A 149 -7.91 -2.56 0.56
CA LEU A 149 -8.27 -1.89 1.81
C LEU A 149 -7.71 -2.66 3.01
N CYS A 150 -7.44 -1.94 4.10
CA CYS A 150 -6.99 -2.51 5.36
C CYS A 150 -7.76 -1.85 6.51
N ILE A 151 -8.42 -2.67 7.33
CA ILE A 151 -9.19 -2.22 8.49
C ILE A 151 -8.34 -2.02 9.76
N MET A 152 -7.07 -2.42 9.69
CA MET A 152 -6.13 -2.35 10.81
C MET A 152 -5.10 -1.26 10.58
N VAL A 153 -4.37 -0.92 11.65
CA VAL A 153 -3.14 -0.12 11.51
C VAL A 153 -2.19 -0.85 10.56
N GLU A 154 -1.82 -0.21 9.48
CA GLU A 154 -1.08 -0.84 8.39
C GLU A 154 0.24 -1.45 8.87
N GLY A 155 0.49 -2.70 8.49
CA GLY A 155 1.64 -3.48 8.93
C GLY A 155 1.54 -4.05 10.36
N ARG A 156 0.47 -3.77 11.10
CA ARG A 156 0.27 -4.20 12.50
C ARG A 156 -1.04 -4.95 12.68
N CYS A 157 -1.34 -5.88 11.78
CA CYS A 157 -2.59 -6.64 11.82
C CYS A 157 -2.61 -7.64 12.98
N GLN A 158 -3.39 -7.37 14.01
CA GLN A 158 -3.56 -8.27 15.15
C GLN A 158 -4.33 -9.54 14.76
N LEU A 159 -5.33 -9.43 13.88
CA LEU A 159 -6.11 -10.57 13.42
C LEU A 159 -5.21 -11.63 12.76
N SER A 160 -4.40 -11.21 11.79
CA SER A 160 -3.45 -12.08 11.12
C SER A 160 -2.40 -12.65 12.09
N SER A 161 -1.84 -11.82 12.96
CA SER A 161 -0.84 -12.25 13.94
C SER A 161 -1.40 -13.28 14.92
N TYR A 162 -2.64 -13.12 15.36
CA TYR A 162 -3.31 -14.05 16.25
C TYR A 162 -3.55 -15.41 15.57
N VAL A 163 -4.03 -15.41 14.33
CA VAL A 163 -4.35 -16.65 13.61
C VAL A 163 -3.09 -17.40 13.18
N THR A 164 -2.07 -16.69 12.70
CA THR A 164 -0.89 -17.31 12.08
C THR A 164 0.32 -17.42 13.00
N GLY A 165 0.34 -16.73 14.13
CA GLY A 165 1.54 -16.56 14.96
C GLY A 165 2.65 -15.74 14.27
N ALA A 166 2.36 -15.11 13.11
CA ALA A 166 3.33 -14.39 12.30
C ALA A 166 2.88 -12.95 12.06
N SER A 167 3.74 -11.99 12.42
CA SER A 167 3.42 -10.57 12.24
C SER A 167 3.55 -10.14 10.77
N PRO A 168 2.54 -9.47 10.17
CA PRO A 168 2.65 -8.87 8.84
C PRO A 168 3.79 -7.86 8.72
N ASN A 169 4.18 -7.21 9.82
CA ASN A 169 5.33 -6.32 9.86
C ASN A 169 6.67 -7.04 9.56
N ARG A 170 6.76 -8.35 9.84
CA ARG A 170 7.97 -9.15 9.60
C ARG A 170 7.88 -10.04 8.38
N HIS A 171 6.67 -10.53 8.08
CA HIS A 171 6.45 -11.54 7.05
C HIS A 171 5.80 -10.97 5.78
N GLY A 172 5.48 -9.71 5.78
CA GLY A 172 5.07 -8.95 4.60
C GLY A 172 3.65 -9.17 4.09
N VAL A 173 2.95 -10.20 4.58
CA VAL A 173 1.61 -10.56 4.11
C VAL A 173 0.69 -10.92 5.26
N CYS A 174 -0.60 -10.62 5.11
CA CYS A 174 -1.63 -10.98 6.08
C CYS A 174 -1.88 -12.48 6.14
N SER A 175 -1.67 -13.19 5.03
CA SER A 175 -1.90 -14.63 4.93
C SER A 175 -0.70 -15.29 4.23
N PRO A 176 0.37 -15.62 5.00
CA PRO A 176 1.51 -16.32 4.44
C PRO A 176 1.10 -17.66 3.82
N ALA A 177 1.57 -17.95 2.61
CA ALA A 177 1.15 -19.11 1.81
C ALA A 177 1.28 -20.45 2.56
N LYS A 178 2.28 -20.59 3.43
CA LYS A 178 2.49 -21.80 4.24
C LYS A 178 1.35 -22.12 5.22
N PHE A 179 0.49 -21.16 5.52
CA PHE A 179 -0.68 -21.33 6.38
C PHE A 179 -1.99 -21.41 5.60
N VAL A 180 -1.97 -21.20 4.28
CA VAL A 180 -3.17 -21.25 3.45
C VAL A 180 -3.40 -22.66 2.96
N ARG A 181 -4.62 -23.19 3.16
CA ARG A 181 -5.07 -24.46 2.62
C ARG A 181 -6.37 -24.27 1.85
N TRP A 182 -6.42 -24.90 0.68
CA TRP A 182 -7.59 -25.01 -0.17
C TRP A 182 -8.06 -26.46 -0.19
N ASP A 183 -9.32 -26.67 0.12
CA ASP A 183 -9.97 -27.97 0.02
C ASP A 183 -11.16 -27.84 -0.95
N GLU A 184 -11.40 -28.86 -1.75
CA GLU A 184 -12.58 -28.97 -2.59
C GLU A 184 -13.53 -29.99 -1.98
N GLU A 185 -14.77 -29.54 -1.69
CA GLU A 185 -15.82 -30.37 -1.14
C GLU A 185 -16.69 -30.99 -2.26
N PRO A 186 -17.46 -32.07 -1.99
CA PRO A 186 -18.42 -32.60 -2.95
C PRO A 186 -19.34 -31.51 -3.48
N GLY A 187 -19.57 -31.52 -4.81
CA GLY A 187 -20.37 -30.49 -5.47
C GLY A 187 -19.59 -29.27 -5.91
N GLY A 188 -18.24 -29.30 -5.82
CA GLY A 188 -17.36 -28.24 -6.33
C GLY A 188 -17.25 -27.02 -5.41
N VAL A 189 -17.74 -27.10 -4.18
CA VAL A 189 -17.58 -26.06 -3.17
C VAL A 189 -16.11 -25.98 -2.75
N ARG A 190 -15.53 -24.79 -2.83
CA ARG A 190 -14.13 -24.54 -2.43
C ARG A 190 -14.09 -23.94 -1.04
N ARG A 191 -13.37 -24.60 -0.16
CA ARG A 191 -13.14 -24.16 1.20
C ARG A 191 -11.73 -23.63 1.34
N VAL A 192 -11.56 -22.45 1.97
CA VAL A 192 -10.25 -21.91 2.25
C VAL A 192 -10.04 -21.69 3.73
N SER A 193 -8.89 -22.14 4.21
CA SER A 193 -8.48 -22.03 5.62
C SER A 193 -7.14 -21.29 5.73
N LEU A 194 -6.95 -20.61 6.85
CA LEU A 194 -5.69 -19.99 7.24
C LEU A 194 -5.29 -20.54 8.62
N ASN A 195 -4.16 -21.25 8.69
CA ASN A 195 -3.68 -21.94 9.89
C ASN A 195 -4.81 -22.77 10.56
N ASP A 196 -5.44 -23.63 9.77
CA ASP A 196 -6.58 -24.51 10.12
C ASP A 196 -7.86 -23.79 10.58
N ARG A 197 -7.92 -22.47 10.48
CA ARG A 197 -9.15 -21.71 10.71
C ARG A 197 -9.87 -21.46 9.38
N LEU A 198 -11.14 -21.86 9.29
CA LEU A 198 -11.96 -21.59 8.13
C LEU A 198 -12.10 -20.06 7.95
N ILE A 199 -11.77 -19.58 6.77
CA ILE A 199 -11.91 -18.16 6.41
C ILE A 199 -13.14 -17.98 5.53
N ASP A 200 -13.34 -18.84 4.52
CA ASP A 200 -14.46 -18.72 3.61
C ASP A 200 -14.80 -20.04 2.91
N ARG A 201 -16.02 -20.09 2.33
CA ARG A 201 -16.50 -21.15 1.44
C ARG A 201 -17.10 -20.51 0.20
N PHE A 202 -16.68 -20.97 -0.97
CA PHE A 202 -17.10 -20.45 -2.26
C PHE A 202 -17.91 -21.51 -3.00
N THR A 203 -19.03 -21.14 -3.55
CA THR A 203 -19.77 -22.01 -4.48
C THR A 203 -18.97 -22.23 -5.76
N PRO A 204 -19.30 -23.23 -6.60
CA PRO A 204 -18.58 -23.47 -7.86
C PRO A 204 -18.49 -22.27 -8.78
N ASP A 205 -19.56 -21.47 -8.82
CA ASP A 205 -19.69 -20.31 -9.70
C ASP A 205 -19.13 -19.01 -9.08
N GLU A 206 -18.75 -19.04 -7.81
CA GLU A 206 -18.25 -17.88 -7.09
C GLU A 206 -16.74 -17.74 -7.26
N PRO A 207 -16.23 -16.57 -7.68
CA PRO A 207 -14.78 -16.34 -7.77
C PRO A 207 -14.14 -16.34 -6.38
N ALA A 208 -13.19 -17.26 -6.17
CA ALA A 208 -12.49 -17.38 -4.90
C ALA A 208 -11.27 -16.45 -4.86
N GLY A 209 -11.25 -15.55 -3.87
CA GLY A 209 -10.12 -14.67 -3.57
C GLY A 209 -9.09 -15.30 -2.65
N TYR A 210 -7.87 -14.75 -2.62
CA TYR A 210 -6.85 -15.17 -1.66
C TYR A 210 -7.30 -14.82 -0.23
N PRO A 211 -7.27 -15.76 0.73
CA PRO A 211 -7.91 -15.57 2.03
C PRO A 211 -7.19 -14.53 2.88
N THR A 212 -7.96 -13.64 3.47
CA THR A 212 -7.51 -12.76 4.55
C THR A 212 -8.55 -12.77 5.67
N VAL A 213 -8.10 -12.82 6.92
CA VAL A 213 -9.01 -12.93 8.07
C VAL A 213 -10.08 -11.83 8.07
N CYS A 214 -9.73 -10.60 7.74
CA CYS A 214 -10.68 -9.49 7.73
C CYS A 214 -11.72 -9.54 6.61
N LYS A 215 -11.51 -10.35 5.57
CA LYS A 215 -12.38 -10.45 4.39
C LYS A 215 -13.05 -11.80 4.24
N GLY A 216 -13.00 -12.63 5.28
CA GLY A 216 -13.74 -13.87 5.33
C GLY A 216 -15.22 -13.65 5.65
N ARG A 217 -16.06 -14.65 5.35
CA ARG A 217 -17.44 -14.70 5.81
C ARG A 217 -17.53 -15.45 7.12
N TYR A 218 -18.24 -14.87 8.05
CA TYR A 218 -18.40 -15.41 9.40
C TYR A 218 -19.87 -15.48 9.79
N ASP A 219 -20.22 -16.50 10.56
CA ASP A 219 -21.52 -16.59 11.21
C ASP A 219 -21.54 -15.62 12.39
N VAL A 220 -22.45 -14.66 12.33
CA VAL A 220 -22.72 -13.72 13.41
C VAL A 220 -24.21 -13.78 13.74
N ALA A 221 -24.53 -14.37 14.86
CA ALA A 221 -25.91 -14.55 15.33
C ALA A 221 -26.83 -15.30 14.33
N GLY A 222 -26.27 -16.28 13.58
CA GLY A 222 -26.99 -17.10 12.61
C GLY A 222 -27.01 -16.53 11.17
N GLU A 223 -26.40 -15.39 10.94
CA GLU A 223 -26.23 -14.81 9.60
C GLU A 223 -24.77 -14.90 9.15
N VAL A 224 -24.55 -15.36 7.90
CA VAL A 224 -23.20 -15.51 7.30
C VAL A 224 -22.94 -14.38 6.33
N PHE A 225 -22.00 -13.51 6.67
CA PHE A 225 -21.63 -12.35 5.85
C PHE A 225 -20.18 -11.91 6.10
N HIS A 226 -19.67 -10.93 5.33
CA HIS A 226 -18.38 -10.28 5.55
C HIS A 226 -18.47 -9.32 6.74
N ALA A 227 -18.29 -9.85 7.95
CA ALA A 227 -18.52 -9.12 9.19
C ALA A 227 -17.55 -7.96 9.46
N LEU A 228 -16.36 -7.99 8.87
CA LEU A 228 -15.31 -6.98 9.11
C LEU A 228 -15.08 -6.09 7.89
N GLU A 229 -14.79 -6.65 6.73
CA GLU A 229 -14.54 -5.93 5.48
C GLU A 229 -14.90 -6.82 4.28
N GLU A 230 -15.52 -6.26 3.27
CA GLU A 230 -15.77 -6.98 2.02
C GLU A 230 -14.48 -7.14 1.18
N PRO A 231 -14.40 -8.15 0.30
CA PRO A 231 -13.29 -8.31 -0.64
C PRO A 231 -13.39 -7.29 -1.77
N THR A 232 -13.11 -6.03 -1.47
CA THR A 232 -13.13 -4.91 -2.41
C THR A 232 -11.77 -4.24 -2.47
N SER A 233 -11.50 -3.51 -3.55
CA SER A 233 -10.32 -2.66 -3.68
C SER A 233 -10.69 -1.18 -3.70
N LEU A 234 -9.84 -0.37 -3.06
CA LEU A 234 -9.91 1.08 -3.17
C LEU A 234 -9.70 1.49 -4.63
N ASN A 235 -10.56 2.38 -5.12
CA ASN A 235 -10.43 3.03 -6.42
C ASN A 235 -10.86 4.49 -6.31
N THR A 236 -9.92 5.41 -6.33
CA THR A 236 -10.18 6.86 -6.18
C THR A 236 -10.30 7.60 -7.51
N LEU A 237 -10.51 6.89 -8.62
CA LEU A 237 -10.53 7.48 -9.96
C LEU A 237 -11.53 8.63 -10.08
N GLU A 238 -12.71 8.49 -9.49
CA GLU A 238 -13.75 9.54 -9.50
C GLU A 238 -13.36 10.78 -8.70
N LEU A 239 -12.51 10.62 -7.68
CA LEU A 239 -12.04 11.70 -6.83
C LEU A 239 -10.84 12.46 -7.42
N LEU A 240 -10.33 12.04 -8.58
CA LEU A 240 -9.10 12.57 -9.16
C LEU A 240 -9.09 14.11 -9.30
N PRO A 241 -10.15 14.79 -9.80
CA PRO A 241 -10.19 16.25 -9.84
C PRO A 241 -10.12 16.88 -8.45
N ARG A 242 -10.82 16.27 -7.49
CA ARG A 242 -10.91 16.75 -6.12
C ARG A 242 -9.58 16.61 -5.39
N LEU A 243 -8.89 15.47 -5.55
CA LEU A 243 -7.56 15.24 -5.02
C LEU A 243 -6.53 16.21 -5.60
N ARG A 244 -6.62 16.48 -6.91
CA ARG A 244 -5.79 17.49 -7.57
C ARG A 244 -6.06 18.90 -7.02
N ALA A 245 -7.33 19.29 -6.90
CA ALA A 245 -7.72 20.60 -6.37
C ALA A 245 -7.27 20.80 -4.92
N ALA A 246 -7.29 19.72 -4.12
CA ALA A 246 -6.78 19.72 -2.75
C ALA A 246 -5.25 19.90 -2.65
N GLY A 247 -4.51 19.74 -3.74
CA GLY A 247 -3.05 19.84 -3.73
C GLY A 247 -2.32 18.51 -3.42
N VAL A 248 -3.00 17.36 -3.57
CA VAL A 248 -2.33 16.04 -3.50
C VAL A 248 -1.29 15.94 -4.62
N VAL A 249 -0.04 15.69 -4.26
CA VAL A 249 1.08 15.70 -5.21
C VAL A 249 1.39 14.34 -5.82
N ALA A 250 0.95 13.26 -5.19
CA ALA A 250 1.24 11.91 -5.67
C ALA A 250 0.12 10.92 -5.38
N LEU A 251 -0.08 10.01 -6.32
CA LEU A 251 -1.04 8.91 -6.26
C LEU A 251 -0.29 7.59 -6.18
N LYS A 252 -0.58 6.80 -5.15
CA LYS A 252 0.07 5.53 -4.90
C LYS A 252 -0.77 4.35 -5.39
N ILE A 253 -0.19 3.53 -6.25
CA ILE A 253 -0.76 2.25 -6.68
C ILE A 253 -0.07 1.12 -5.93
N GLU A 254 -0.84 0.23 -5.33
CA GLU A 254 -0.30 -0.92 -4.62
C GLU A 254 0.01 -2.05 -5.59
N GLY A 255 1.30 -2.29 -5.86
CA GLY A 255 1.74 -3.24 -6.89
C GLY A 255 2.75 -4.29 -6.43
N ARG A 256 3.37 -4.16 -5.24
CA ARG A 256 4.48 -5.05 -4.80
C ARG A 256 4.12 -6.54 -4.61
N GLN A 257 2.83 -6.85 -4.45
CA GLN A 257 2.32 -8.23 -4.34
C GLN A 257 1.55 -8.67 -5.57
N ARG A 258 1.68 -7.93 -6.67
CA ARG A 258 0.91 -8.14 -7.88
C ARG A 258 1.82 -8.52 -9.05
N GLY A 259 1.27 -9.29 -9.98
CA GLY A 259 1.98 -9.67 -11.20
C GLY A 259 2.24 -8.48 -12.14
N GLN A 260 3.16 -8.68 -13.07
CA GLN A 260 3.54 -7.63 -14.02
C GLN A 260 2.37 -7.11 -14.86
N ALA A 261 1.47 -8.00 -15.29
CA ALA A 261 0.29 -7.63 -16.07
C ALA A 261 -0.64 -6.68 -15.30
N TYR A 262 -0.86 -6.96 -14.00
CA TYR A 262 -1.62 -6.06 -13.13
C TYR A 262 -0.96 -4.68 -13.05
N VAL A 263 0.34 -4.63 -12.73
CA VAL A 263 1.07 -3.36 -12.59
C VAL A 263 1.01 -2.56 -13.89
N ALA A 264 1.22 -3.22 -15.02
CA ALA A 264 1.17 -2.57 -16.33
C ALA A 264 -0.22 -2.04 -16.68
N SER A 265 -1.28 -2.83 -16.49
CA SER A 265 -2.65 -2.45 -16.82
C SER A 265 -3.15 -1.31 -15.91
N VAL A 266 -3.04 -1.48 -14.59
CA VAL A 266 -3.50 -0.47 -13.63
C VAL A 266 -2.76 0.85 -13.82
N THR A 267 -1.43 0.81 -13.94
CA THR A 267 -0.63 2.04 -14.13
C THR A 267 -0.96 2.74 -15.45
N ARG A 268 -1.20 2.00 -16.53
CA ARG A 268 -1.60 2.58 -17.81
C ARG A 268 -2.95 3.28 -17.72
N THR A 269 -3.90 2.66 -17.07
CA THR A 269 -5.24 3.24 -16.83
C THR A 269 -5.15 4.54 -16.04
N TRP A 270 -4.41 4.54 -14.95
CA TRP A 270 -4.20 5.75 -14.13
C TRP A 270 -3.42 6.83 -14.87
N ARG A 271 -2.43 6.47 -15.70
CA ARG A 271 -1.72 7.44 -16.54
C ARG A 271 -2.65 8.11 -17.53
N ALA A 272 -3.47 7.33 -18.24
CA ALA A 272 -4.44 7.87 -19.19
C ALA A 272 -5.46 8.80 -18.51
N ALA A 273 -5.90 8.46 -17.31
CA ALA A 273 -6.81 9.30 -16.52
C ALA A 273 -6.15 10.64 -16.12
N LEU A 274 -4.91 10.60 -15.62
CA LEU A 274 -4.15 11.81 -15.26
C LEU A 274 -3.90 12.70 -16.47
N ASP A 275 -3.54 12.13 -17.61
CA ASP A 275 -3.30 12.89 -18.86
C ASP A 275 -4.60 13.53 -19.36
N ARG A 276 -5.74 12.83 -19.27
CA ARG A 276 -7.05 13.39 -19.61
C ARG A 276 -7.43 14.54 -18.68
N LEU A 277 -7.23 14.38 -17.36
CA LEU A 277 -7.52 15.44 -16.39
C LEU A 277 -6.61 16.65 -16.61
N ALA A 278 -5.36 16.46 -16.96
CA ALA A 278 -4.44 17.56 -17.27
C ALA A 278 -4.85 18.31 -18.53
N ALA A 279 -5.29 17.60 -19.57
CA ALA A 279 -5.71 18.18 -20.84
C ALA A 279 -7.08 18.88 -20.78
N ARG A 280 -8.02 18.38 -19.97
CA ARG A 280 -9.40 18.86 -19.89
C ARG A 280 -9.94 18.82 -18.45
N PRO A 281 -9.45 19.70 -17.56
CA PRO A 281 -9.82 19.67 -16.15
C PRO A 281 -11.32 19.91 -15.91
N ASP A 282 -11.93 20.85 -16.68
CA ASP A 282 -13.32 21.24 -16.51
C ASP A 282 -14.32 20.24 -17.12
N ALA A 283 -13.87 19.34 -17.97
CA ALA A 283 -14.68 18.31 -18.61
C ALA A 283 -14.34 16.90 -18.11
N TRP A 284 -13.96 16.77 -16.82
CA TRP A 284 -13.64 15.50 -16.25
C TRP A 284 -14.84 14.58 -16.16
N CYS A 285 -14.67 13.39 -16.68
CA CYS A 285 -15.54 12.24 -16.45
C CYS A 285 -14.68 10.98 -16.42
N ALA A 286 -14.84 10.17 -15.40
CA ALA A 286 -14.17 8.87 -15.32
C ALA A 286 -14.72 7.97 -16.45
N ASP A 287 -13.83 7.50 -17.30
CA ASP A 287 -14.20 6.64 -18.42
C ASP A 287 -14.74 5.29 -17.92
N PRO A 288 -15.94 4.87 -18.33
CA PRO A 288 -16.49 3.56 -17.94
C PRO A 288 -15.57 2.39 -18.32
N GLN A 289 -14.75 2.54 -19.38
CA GLN A 289 -13.76 1.52 -19.76
C GLN A 289 -12.65 1.41 -18.69
N TRP A 290 -12.18 2.53 -18.15
CA TRP A 290 -11.20 2.54 -17.06
C TRP A 290 -11.76 1.91 -15.80
N GLN A 291 -13.01 2.21 -15.45
CA GLN A 291 -13.68 1.59 -14.29
C GLN A 291 -13.77 0.07 -14.46
N ARG A 292 -14.21 -0.43 -15.63
CA ARG A 292 -14.24 -1.86 -15.92
C ARG A 292 -12.88 -2.52 -15.85
N GLU A 293 -11.85 -1.87 -16.40
CA GLU A 293 -10.48 -2.40 -16.37
C GLU A 293 -9.95 -2.49 -14.94
N LEU A 294 -10.15 -1.46 -14.13
CA LEU A 294 -9.74 -1.46 -12.72
C LEU A 294 -10.52 -2.50 -11.91
N ALA A 295 -11.81 -2.67 -12.15
CA ALA A 295 -12.63 -3.66 -11.47
C ALA A 295 -12.13 -5.10 -11.73
N ARG A 296 -11.66 -5.42 -12.94
CA ARG A 296 -11.07 -6.73 -13.26
C ARG A 296 -9.85 -7.07 -12.40
N HIS A 297 -9.14 -6.05 -11.92
CA HIS A 297 -7.96 -6.18 -11.09
C HIS A 297 -8.24 -6.03 -9.59
N ALA A 298 -9.46 -5.68 -9.24
CA ALA A 298 -9.89 -5.51 -7.86
C ALA A 298 -10.15 -6.85 -7.16
N GLU A 299 -10.05 -6.86 -5.85
CA GLU A 299 -10.48 -7.98 -5.02
C GLU A 299 -11.99 -8.16 -5.17
N GLY A 300 -12.46 -9.40 -5.30
CA GLY A 300 -13.88 -9.68 -5.55
C GLY A 300 -14.44 -9.03 -6.82
N HIS A 301 -13.60 -8.55 -7.74
CA HIS A 301 -13.99 -7.77 -8.91
C HIS A 301 -14.82 -6.52 -8.60
N GLN A 302 -14.70 -6.01 -7.37
CA GLN A 302 -15.44 -4.86 -6.88
C GLN A 302 -14.49 -3.73 -6.44
N THR A 303 -14.94 -2.49 -6.64
CA THR A 303 -14.20 -1.31 -6.20
C THR A 303 -15.06 -0.44 -5.30
N THR A 304 -14.40 0.26 -4.38
CA THR A 304 -15.04 1.18 -3.44
C THR A 304 -14.18 2.42 -3.24
N LEU A 305 -14.81 3.51 -2.85
CA LEU A 305 -14.12 4.70 -2.36
C LEU A 305 -13.73 4.57 -0.86
N GLY A 306 -14.24 3.54 -0.20
CA GLY A 306 -13.93 3.24 1.18
C GLY A 306 -14.10 4.43 2.12
N PRO A 307 -13.14 4.68 3.00
CA PRO A 307 -13.20 5.77 3.97
C PRO A 307 -13.32 7.18 3.36
N TYR A 308 -12.96 7.38 2.09
CA TYR A 308 -13.12 8.69 1.47
C TYR A 308 -14.56 9.21 1.49
N HIS A 309 -15.55 8.31 1.46
CA HIS A 309 -16.98 8.66 1.54
C HIS A 309 -17.58 8.48 2.93
N ARG A 310 -16.94 7.66 3.77
CA ARG A 310 -17.41 7.38 5.13
C ARG A 310 -16.58 8.20 6.10
N SER A 311 -17.25 8.98 6.94
CA SER A 311 -16.56 9.62 8.07
C SER A 311 -16.07 8.55 9.03
N TRP A 312 -14.81 8.63 9.41
CA TRP A 312 -14.28 7.84 10.50
C TRP A 312 -14.63 8.53 11.82
N HIS A 313 -15.34 7.80 12.68
CA HIS A 313 -15.77 8.27 14.00
C HIS A 313 -14.95 7.63 15.09
#